data_cd5d1819d513d3b687e1bf0b8e114b80
#
_entry.id   cd5d1819d513d3b687e1bf0b8e114b80
#
_cell.length_a   1.000
_cell.length_b   1.000
_cell.length_c   1.000
_cell.angle_alpha   90.00
_cell.angle_beta   90.00
_cell.angle_gamma   90.00
#
_symmetry.space_group_name_H-M   'P 1'
#
loop_
_entity.id
_entity.type
_entity.pdbx_description
1 polymer ?
#
loop_
_entity_poly.entity_id
_entity_poly.type
_entity_poly.pdbx_seq_one_letter_code
_entity_poly.pdbx_strand_id
1 'polypeptide(L)'
;MKLVLQRVQEINDAVIGELSIDGKFFCYTLEDKIRDVKIKHQTCIPEGVYNVILNFSARFKVILPLLLDVPEFIGIRIHAG
;
A
#
# COMPACT_ATOMS: atom_id res chain seq x y z
N MET A 1 -16.07 1.24 -5.17
CA MET A 1 -15.42 1.01 -3.86
C MET A 1 -14.31 2.03 -3.69
N LYS A 2 -14.30 2.73 -2.57
CA LYS A 2 -13.27 3.73 -2.26
C LYS A 2 -12.41 3.22 -1.11
N LEU A 3 -11.11 3.11 -1.35
CA LEU A 3 -10.13 2.75 -0.32
C LEU A 3 -9.42 4.01 0.15
N VAL A 4 -9.33 4.20 1.45
CA VAL A 4 -8.57 5.30 2.05
C VAL A 4 -7.56 4.71 3.02
N LEU A 5 -6.29 4.97 2.76
CA LEU A 5 -5.20 4.60 3.65
C LEU A 5 -4.64 5.86 4.29
N GLN A 6 -4.79 5.96 5.61
CA GLN A 6 -4.23 7.05 6.39
C GLN A 6 -3.05 6.55 7.20
N ARG A 7 -1.88 7.10 6.94
CA ARG A 7 -0.68 6.80 7.72
C ARG A 7 -0.77 7.52 9.05
N VAL A 8 -0.66 6.78 10.15
CA VAL A 8 -0.91 7.33 11.50
C VAL A 8 0.31 7.32 12.40
N GLN A 9 1.30 6.47 12.13
CA GLN A 9 2.47 6.37 13.00
C GLN A 9 3.68 5.80 12.25
N GLU A 10 4.86 6.34 12.56
CA GLU A 10 6.12 5.73 12.15
C GLU A 10 6.78 5.08 13.37
N ILE A 11 7.17 3.82 13.22
CA ILE A 11 7.88 3.06 14.26
C ILE A 11 9.10 2.40 13.63
N ASN A 12 10.30 2.80 14.06
CA ASN A 12 11.56 2.33 13.49
C ASN A 12 11.56 2.56 11.96
N ASP A 13 11.66 1.50 11.17
CA ASP A 13 11.70 1.57 9.70
C ASP A 13 10.35 1.17 9.08
N ALA A 14 9.26 1.38 9.78
CA ALA A 14 7.93 0.99 9.32
C ALA A 14 6.91 2.11 9.52
N VAL A 15 5.87 2.11 8.69
CA VAL A 15 4.75 3.03 8.81
C VAL A 15 3.47 2.24 9.05
N ILE A 16 2.79 2.56 10.13
CA ILE A 16 1.49 1.96 10.45
C ILE A 16 0.40 2.88 9.92
N GLY A 17 -0.55 2.31 9.20
CA GLY A 17 -1.71 3.02 8.68
C GLY A 17 -3.02 2.37 9.05
N GLU A 18 -4.09 3.08 8.78
CA GLU A 18 -5.47 2.61 8.92
C GLU A 18 -6.11 2.60 7.54
N LEU A 19 -6.55 1.44 7.11
CA LEU A 19 -7.25 1.27 5.84
C LEU A 19 -8.75 1.25 6.09
N SER A 20 -9.46 2.13 5.38
CA SER A 20 -10.91 2.16 5.38
C SER A 20 -11.44 1.82 4.00
N ILE A 21 -12.60 1.17 3.96
CA ILE A 21 -13.30 0.83 2.73
C ILE A 21 -14.69 1.47 2.79
N ASP A 22 -14.98 2.34 1.83
CA ASP A 22 -16.24 3.08 1.75
C ASP A 22 -16.60 3.78 3.09
N GLY A 23 -15.61 4.39 3.72
CA GLY A 23 -15.76 5.14 4.95
C GLY A 23 -15.75 4.31 6.24
N LYS A 24 -15.57 3.00 6.15
CA LYS A 24 -15.54 2.12 7.33
C LYS A 24 -14.15 1.55 7.53
N PHE A 25 -13.66 1.59 8.76
CA PHE A 25 -12.38 0.98 9.12
C PHE A 25 -12.39 -0.51 8.78
N PHE A 26 -11.34 -0.96 8.12
CA PHE A 26 -11.18 -2.35 7.71
C PHE A 26 -10.04 -3.05 8.45
N CYS A 27 -8.83 -2.49 8.36
CA CYS A 27 -7.67 -3.09 9.00
C CYS A 27 -6.54 -2.07 9.17
N TYR A 28 -5.55 -2.45 9.97
CA TYR A 28 -4.27 -1.73 10.00
C TYR A 28 -3.38 -2.21 8.86
N THR A 29 -2.48 -1.32 8.43
CA THR A 29 -1.50 -1.60 7.38
C THR A 29 -0.09 -1.40 7.90
N LEU A 30 0.86 -2.07 7.24
CA LEU A 30 2.27 -1.92 7.51
C LEU A 30 3.00 -1.67 6.20
N GLU A 31 3.75 -0.59 6.14
CA GLU A 31 4.53 -0.20 4.98
C GLU A 31 5.99 0.04 5.37
N ASP A 32 6.86 0.06 4.37
CA ASP A 32 8.24 0.49 4.55
C ASP A 32 8.31 1.97 4.90
N LYS A 33 9.48 2.41 5.36
CA LYS A 33 9.72 3.77 5.83
C LYS A 33 9.48 4.82 4.73
N ILE A 34 8.96 5.97 5.12
CA ILE A 34 8.85 7.14 4.26
C ILE A 34 10.26 7.71 4.02
N ARG A 35 10.65 7.89 2.74
CA ARG A 35 11.94 8.45 2.35
C ARG A 35 11.77 9.40 1.19
N ASP A 36 12.57 10.46 1.15
CA ASP A 36 12.57 11.40 0.03
C ASP A 36 13.13 10.77 -1.24
N VAL A 37 14.10 9.86 -1.08
CA VAL A 37 14.72 9.12 -2.18
C VAL A 37 14.44 7.64 -1.98
N LYS A 38 13.93 6.98 -3.04
CA LYS A 38 13.61 5.55 -2.99
C LYS A 38 14.87 4.72 -2.76
N ILE A 39 14.82 3.86 -1.75
CA ILE A 39 15.77 2.77 -1.56
C ILE A 39 15.01 1.48 -1.84
N LYS A 40 15.46 0.70 -2.82
CA LYS A 40 14.78 -0.52 -3.26
C LYS A 40 14.51 -1.46 -2.09
N HIS A 41 13.27 -1.94 -1.98
CA HIS A 41 12.79 -2.83 -0.90
C HIS A 41 12.78 -2.21 0.50
N GLN A 42 13.02 -0.91 0.64
CA GLN A 42 13.09 -0.24 1.94
C GLN A 42 12.30 1.06 2.01
N THR A 43 11.50 1.36 0.98
CA THR A 43 10.78 2.63 0.91
C THR A 43 9.32 2.38 0.56
N CYS A 44 8.41 3.05 1.27
CA CYS A 44 6.99 3.03 0.93
C CYS A 44 6.73 3.87 -0.33
N ILE A 45 5.55 3.67 -0.92
CA ILE A 45 5.14 4.42 -2.11
C ILE A 45 4.84 5.87 -1.75
N PRO A 46 4.92 6.80 -2.72
CA PRO A 46 4.54 8.19 -2.51
C PRO A 46 3.06 8.31 -2.11
N GLU A 47 2.78 9.29 -1.29
CA GLU A 47 1.42 9.70 -0.98
C GLU A 47 0.73 10.18 -2.26
N GLY A 48 -0.54 9.82 -2.43
CA GLY A 48 -1.29 10.21 -3.62
C GLY A 48 -2.57 9.43 -3.79
N VAL A 49 -3.19 9.62 -4.94
CA VAL A 49 -4.41 8.92 -5.35
C VAL A 49 -4.05 7.99 -6.50
N TYR A 50 -4.37 6.71 -6.34
CA TYR A 50 -4.04 5.67 -7.31
C TYR A 50 -5.28 4.91 -7.72
N ASN A 51 -5.35 4.54 -9.00
CA ASN A 51 -6.34 3.59 -9.47
C ASN A 51 -5.96 2.19 -8.98
N VAL A 52 -6.97 1.42 -8.58
CA VAL A 52 -6.78 0.08 -8.04
C VAL A 52 -7.63 -0.89 -8.86
N ILE A 53 -7.02 -1.99 -9.28
CA ILE A 53 -7.73 -3.08 -9.93
C ILE A 53 -7.56 -4.36 -9.12
N LEU A 54 -8.46 -5.32 -9.31
CA LEU A 54 -8.33 -6.66 -8.76
C LEU A 54 -7.86 -7.59 -9.87
N ASN A 55 -6.73 -8.24 -9.66
CA ASN A 55 -6.27 -9.26 -10.59
C ASN A 55 -5.44 -10.33 -9.88
N PHE A 56 -5.16 -11.41 -10.60
CA PHE A 56 -4.42 -12.53 -10.03
C PHE A 56 -2.94 -12.15 -9.80
N SER A 57 -2.46 -12.43 -8.59
CA SER A 57 -1.05 -12.31 -8.25
C SER A 57 -0.36 -13.66 -8.41
N ALA A 58 0.60 -13.74 -9.33
CA ALA A 58 1.39 -14.96 -9.51
C ALA A 58 2.23 -15.27 -8.27
N ARG A 59 2.69 -14.24 -7.56
CA ARG A 59 3.50 -14.39 -6.34
C ARG A 59 2.67 -14.96 -5.18
N PHE A 60 1.48 -14.41 -4.93
CA PHE A 60 0.64 -14.81 -3.80
C PHE A 60 -0.39 -15.86 -4.19
N LYS A 61 -0.58 -16.12 -5.49
CA LYS A 61 -1.50 -17.13 -6.06
C LYS A 61 -2.96 -16.90 -5.66
N VAL A 62 -3.34 -15.65 -5.50
CA VAL A 62 -4.71 -15.21 -5.21
C VAL A 62 -4.99 -13.89 -5.93
N ILE A 63 -6.26 -13.53 -6.03
CA ILE A 63 -6.67 -12.22 -6.55
C ILE A 63 -6.48 -11.19 -5.45
N LEU A 64 -5.72 -10.14 -5.75
CA LEU A 64 -5.41 -9.06 -4.81
C LEU A 64 -5.52 -7.70 -5.48
N PRO A 65 -5.79 -6.64 -4.69
CA PRO A 65 -5.73 -5.27 -5.20
C PRO A 65 -4.33 -4.93 -5.71
N LEU A 66 -4.28 -4.35 -6.91
CA LEU A 66 -3.06 -3.84 -7.53
C LEU A 66 -3.20 -2.34 -7.76
N LEU A 67 -2.25 -1.56 -7.27
CA LEU A 67 -2.18 -0.13 -7.51
C LEU A 67 -1.50 0.14 -8.85
N LEU A 68 -2.12 0.99 -9.68
CA LEU A 68 -1.63 1.32 -11.00
C LEU A 68 -0.87 2.65 -11.01
N ASP A 69 0.11 2.76 -11.89
CA ASP A 69 0.84 4.00 -12.17
C ASP A 69 1.45 4.64 -10.91
N VAL A 70 2.00 3.83 -10.04
CA VAL A 70 2.72 4.32 -8.85
C VAL A 70 4.11 4.78 -9.31
N PRO A 71 4.48 6.07 -9.12
CA PRO A 71 5.77 6.58 -9.53
C PRO A 71 6.93 5.77 -8.97
N GLU A 72 7.84 5.30 -9.83
CA GLU A 72 9.05 4.53 -9.49
C GLU A 72 8.79 3.15 -8.89
N PHE A 73 7.54 2.67 -8.90
CA PHE A 73 7.18 1.36 -8.36
C PHE A 73 6.35 0.58 -9.36
N ILE A 74 6.48 -0.74 -9.32
CA ILE A 74 5.64 -1.67 -10.07
C ILE A 74 5.22 -2.82 -9.15
N GLY A 75 4.07 -3.41 -9.43
CA GLY A 75 3.60 -4.57 -8.68
C GLY A 75 3.20 -4.27 -7.24
N ILE A 76 2.77 -3.05 -6.95
CA ILE A 76 2.35 -2.67 -5.60
C ILE A 76 0.95 -3.23 -5.33
N ARG A 77 0.85 -4.06 -4.31
CA ARG A 77 -0.39 -4.73 -3.93
C ARG A 77 -0.71 -4.57 -2.46
N ILE A 78 -2.00 -4.66 -2.14
CA ILE A 78 -2.47 -4.82 -0.76
C ILE A 78 -2.59 -6.33 -0.53
N HIS A 79 -1.88 -6.84 0.45
CA HIS A 79 -1.89 -8.27 0.76
C HIS A 79 -1.73 -8.51 2.26
N ALA A 80 -2.12 -9.70 2.71
CA ALA A 80 -1.89 -10.10 4.08
C ALA A 80 -0.39 -10.30 4.34
N GLY A 81 0.06 -9.83 5.47
CA GLY A 81 1.47 -9.89 5.88
C GLY A 81 1.81 -11.11 6.69
#